data_289a4d8fdc7b88af9cc1fca0a2509e58
#
_entry.id   289a4d8fdc7b88af9cc1fca0a2509e58
#
_cell.length_a   1.000
_cell.length_b   1.000
_cell.length_c   1.000
_cell.angle_alpha   90.00
_cell.angle_beta   90.00
_cell.angle_gamma   90.00
#
_symmetry.space_group_name_H-M   'P 1'
#
loop_
_entity.id
_entity.type
_entity.pdbx_description
1 polymer ?
#
loop_
_entity_poly.entity_id
_entity_poly.type
_entity_poly.pdbx_seq_one_letter_code
_entity_poly.pdbx_strand_id
1 'polypeptide(L)' 'MSKIVIELERVLAEKGVSKTNLCYRCRLQRTQLNNYCKNKVVRVDLHTLAKICDCLNCDVNDILKLED' A
#
# COMPACT_ATOMS: atom_id res chain seq x y z
N MET A 1 -19.36 -11.37 6.14
CA MET A 1 -19.20 -9.91 6.17
C MET A 1 -17.98 -9.51 5.35
N SER A 2 -18.11 -8.49 4.53
CA SER A 2 -17.02 -8.06 3.65
C SER A 2 -15.92 -7.38 4.44
N LYS A 3 -14.72 -7.41 3.90
CA LYS A 3 -13.56 -6.70 4.45
C LYS A 3 -12.75 -6.11 3.31
N ILE A 4 -11.97 -5.09 3.65
CA ILE A 4 -11.02 -4.49 2.71
C ILE A 4 -9.66 -5.14 2.93
N VAL A 5 -9.03 -5.58 1.85
CA VAL A 5 -7.68 -6.15 1.89
C VAL A 5 -6.75 -5.24 1.11
N ILE A 6 -5.59 -4.98 1.70
CA ILE A 6 -4.55 -4.17 1.07
C ILE A 6 -3.62 -5.13 0.31
N GLU A 7 -3.52 -4.95 -1.01
CA GLU A 7 -2.70 -5.80 -1.87
C GLU A 7 -1.40 -5.10 -2.29
N LEU A 8 -0.83 -4.32 -1.39
CA LEU A 8 0.34 -3.52 -1.71
C LEU A 8 1.56 -4.38 -2.02
N GLU A 9 1.76 -5.51 -1.31
CA GLU A 9 2.88 -6.39 -1.60
C GLU A 9 2.83 -6.92 -3.03
N ARG A 10 1.65 -7.30 -3.48
CA ARG A 10 1.48 -7.79 -4.85
C ARG A 10 1.85 -6.70 -5.86
N VAL A 11 1.38 -5.48 -5.64
CA VAL A 11 1.65 -4.38 -6.56
C VAL A 11 3.14 -4.06 -6.59
N LEU A 12 3.79 -4.06 -5.43
CA LEU A 12 5.24 -3.84 -5.36
C LEU A 12 6.00 -4.88 -6.16
N ALA A 13 5.60 -6.15 -6.02
CA ALA A 13 6.24 -7.24 -6.76
C ALA A 13 6.04 -7.09 -8.26
N GLU A 14 4.81 -6.75 -8.67
CA GLU A 14 4.50 -6.58 -10.09
C GLU A 14 5.28 -5.43 -10.72
N LYS A 15 5.51 -4.38 -9.95
CA LYS A 15 6.21 -3.20 -10.45
C LYS A 15 7.71 -3.24 -10.22
N GLY A 16 8.21 -4.26 -9.54
CA GLY A 16 9.63 -4.39 -9.27
C GLY A 16 10.17 -3.33 -8.33
N VAL A 17 9.35 -2.85 -7.39
CA VAL A 17 9.73 -1.81 -6.44
C VAL A 17 9.88 -2.45 -5.07
N SER A 18 11.03 -2.21 -4.41
CA SER A 18 11.27 -2.72 -3.06
C SER A 18 10.56 -1.85 -2.02
N LYS A 19 10.29 -2.45 -0.85
CA LYS A 19 9.72 -1.71 0.27
C LYS A 19 10.62 -0.56 0.70
N THR A 20 11.93 -0.80 0.73
CA THR A 20 12.90 0.23 1.08
C THR A 20 12.82 1.41 0.13
N ASN A 21 12.74 1.14 -1.17
CA ASN A 21 12.65 2.18 -2.19
C ASN A 21 11.37 2.99 -2.03
N LEU A 22 10.24 2.30 -1.80
CA LEU A 22 8.97 3.00 -1.63
C LEU A 22 8.98 3.88 -0.38
N CYS A 23 9.54 3.38 0.73
CA CYS A 23 9.68 4.19 1.95
C CYS A 23 10.49 5.44 1.68
N TYR A 24 11.58 5.32 0.93
CA TYR A 24 12.42 6.45 0.61
C TYR A 24 11.67 7.48 -0.24
N ARG A 25 10.99 7.02 -1.28
CA ARG A 25 10.27 7.92 -2.20
C ARG A 25 9.10 8.64 -1.53
N CYS A 26 8.36 7.92 -0.68
CA CYS A 26 7.15 8.44 -0.06
C CYS A 26 7.40 9.01 1.33
N ARG A 27 8.64 8.93 1.82
CA ARG A 27 9.00 9.36 3.17
C ARG A 27 8.14 8.69 4.23
N LEU A 28 7.94 7.38 4.06
CA LEU A 28 7.19 6.57 5.01
C LEU A 28 8.14 5.86 5.94
N GLN A 29 7.68 5.61 7.17
CA GLN A 29 8.40 4.75 8.09
C GLN A 29 8.21 3.29 7.66
N ARG A 30 9.25 2.49 7.84
CA ARG A 30 9.22 1.08 7.44
C ARG A 30 8.13 0.32 8.17
N THR A 31 7.93 0.62 9.46
CA THR A 31 6.90 -0.02 10.26
C THR A 31 5.52 0.27 9.70
N GLN A 32 5.26 1.51 9.30
CA GLN A 32 3.98 1.89 8.71
C GLN A 32 3.73 1.11 7.42
N LEU A 33 4.72 1.06 6.55
CA LEU A 33 4.59 0.33 5.29
C LEU A 33 4.38 -1.17 5.52
N ASN A 34 5.13 -1.76 6.45
CA ASN A 34 4.97 -3.18 6.77
C ASN A 34 3.57 -3.49 7.26
N ASN A 35 3.00 -2.61 8.10
CA ASN A 35 1.63 -2.82 8.61
C ASN A 35 0.61 -2.76 7.47
N TYR A 36 0.81 -1.88 6.51
CA TYR A 36 -0.05 -1.85 5.32
C TYR A 36 0.07 -3.15 4.52
N CYS A 37 1.30 -3.60 4.27
CA CYS A 37 1.53 -4.81 3.48
C CYS A 37 0.97 -6.06 4.15
N LYS A 38 0.98 -6.10 5.48
CA LYS A 38 0.52 -7.26 6.24
C LYS A 38 -0.94 -7.14 6.67
N ASN A 39 -1.64 -6.11 6.23
CA ASN A 39 -3.03 -5.88 6.57
C ASN A 39 -3.27 -5.75 8.07
N LYS A 40 -2.34 -5.10 8.78
CA LYS A 40 -2.41 -4.89 10.21
C LYS A 40 -2.92 -3.49 10.56
N VAL A 41 -3.69 -2.87 9.67
CA VAL A 41 -4.25 -1.54 9.89
C VAL A 41 -5.77 -1.64 9.77
N VAL A 42 -6.45 -0.83 10.56
CA VAL A 42 -7.91 -0.66 10.44
C VAL A 42 -8.25 0.72 9.88
N ARG A 43 -7.26 1.59 9.81
CA ARG A 43 -7.42 2.93 9.25
C ARG A 43 -6.29 3.21 8.29
N VAL A 44 -6.61 3.88 7.19
CA VAL A 44 -5.59 4.35 6.25
C VAL A 44 -5.67 5.85 6.16
N ASP A 45 -4.52 6.49 6.08
CA ASP A 45 -4.44 7.93 5.84
C ASP A 45 -4.56 8.14 4.33
N LEU A 46 -5.56 8.88 3.91
CA LEU A 46 -5.80 9.09 2.48
C LEU A 46 -4.64 9.80 1.79
N HIS A 47 -3.98 10.70 2.49
CA HIS A 47 -2.82 11.39 1.93
C HIS A 47 -1.66 10.41 1.68
N THR A 48 -1.40 9.53 2.63
CA THR A 48 -0.38 8.49 2.48
C THR A 48 -0.72 7.56 1.33
N LEU A 49 -1.98 7.16 1.24
CA LEU A 49 -2.42 6.27 0.16
C LEU A 49 -2.23 6.95 -1.20
N ALA A 50 -2.54 8.23 -1.30
CA ALA A 50 -2.34 8.99 -2.53
C ALA A 50 -0.86 9.02 -2.93
N LYS A 51 0.03 9.24 -1.96
CA LYS A 51 1.47 9.24 -2.24
C LYS A 51 1.94 7.88 -2.77
N ILE A 52 1.45 6.80 -2.18
CA ILE A 52 1.81 5.46 -2.62
C ILE A 52 1.34 5.23 -4.06
N CYS A 53 0.11 5.60 -4.37
CA CYS A 53 -0.42 5.46 -5.72
C CYS A 53 0.39 6.27 -6.73
N ASP A 54 0.75 7.50 -6.38
CA ASP A 54 1.56 8.34 -7.26
C ASP A 54 2.95 7.73 -7.50
N CYS A 55 3.58 7.23 -6.45
CA CYS A 55 4.91 6.64 -6.57
C CYS A 55 4.91 5.37 -7.41
N LEU A 56 3.83 4.59 -7.34
CA LEU A 56 3.72 3.33 -8.06
C LEU A 56 2.99 3.47 -9.39
N ASN A 57 2.50 4.67 -9.70
CA ASN A 57 1.75 4.95 -10.92
C ASN A 57 0.59 3.96 -11.09
N CYS A 58 -0.22 3.84 -10.04
CA CYS A 58 -1.37 2.94 -10.03
C CYS A 58 -2.56 3.63 -9.39
N ASP A 59 -3.72 3.00 -9.51
CA ASP A 59 -4.96 3.50 -8.91
C ASP A 59 -5.23 2.85 -7.56
N VAL A 60 -6.12 3.45 -6.80
CA VAL A 60 -6.54 2.93 -5.50
C VAL A 60 -7.08 1.50 -5.63
N ASN A 61 -7.84 1.22 -6.69
CA ASN A 61 -8.41 -0.12 -6.88
C ASN A 61 -7.37 -1.18 -7.22
N ASP A 62 -6.13 -0.80 -7.51
CA ASP A 62 -5.05 -1.77 -7.64
C ASP A 62 -4.55 -2.22 -6.27
N ILE A 63 -4.69 -1.37 -5.27
CA ILE A 63 -4.14 -1.60 -3.93
C ILE A 63 -5.20 -2.13 -2.97
N LEU A 64 -6.42 -1.61 -3.03
CA LEU A 64 -7.49 -1.97 -2.10
C LEU A 64 -8.51 -2.85 -2.80
N LYS A 65 -8.87 -3.96 -2.16
CA LYS A 65 -9.87 -4.90 -2.67
C LYS A 65 -10.91 -5.18 -1.61
N LEU A 66 -12.15 -5.33 -2.04
CA LEU A 66 -13.24 -5.75 -1.18
C LEU A 66 -13.39 -7.26 -1.31
N GLU A 67 -13.35 -7.98 -0.19
CA GLU A 67 -13.52 -9.42 -0.14
C GLU A 67 -14.66 -9.79 0.81
N ASP A 68 -15.43 -10.77 0.42
CA ASP A 68 -16.47 -11.33 1.28
C ASP A 68 -15.95 -12.42 2.20
#